data_1425012ecbf88da4104b305d6f8d5db2
#
_entry.id   1425012ecbf88da4104b305d6f8d5db2
#
_cell.length_a   1.000
_cell.length_b   1.000
_cell.length_c   1.000
_cell.angle_alpha   90.00
_cell.angle_beta   90.00
_cell.angle_gamma   90.00
#
_symmetry.space_group_name_H-M   'P 1'
#
loop_
_entity.id
_entity.type
_entity.pdbx_description
1 polymer ?
#
loop_
_entity_poly.entity_id
_entity_poly.type
_entity_poly.pdbx_seq_one_letter_code
_entity_poly.pdbx_strand_id
1 'polypeptide(L)'
;VKNRQAARAGKQPASGEKTRPVNQDSAMKSAQAALDAVAKKVAERIAAAAMERDLTSNLMMEIDQTAIGSSHSGKICAKRDLGVDASDIKLYERQMEDVKAYSKRLQRRMSDALRDLQEGGVAHHKQFGNRIEARYAYRPDQKFYANKKLPQDWPSMAISILVDLSTSMRGERLNSAMKASMLLYDFATGLDIPVFVAGHNAVFGQVNYQIMADFEKVSENDKYRLAHMYLSGCNRDGAAIEVSSSLLARRSEDVK
;
A
#
# COMPACT_ATOMS: atom_id res chain seq x y z
N VAL A 1 -14.03 -85.57 19.18
CA VAL A 1 -13.39 -86.64 18.39
C VAL A 1 -12.34 -86.03 17.49
N LYS A 2 -11.05 -86.47 17.70
CA LYS A 2 -9.84 -86.38 16.86
C LYS A 2 -9.20 -85.04 16.55
N ASN A 3 -8.11 -84.81 17.33
CA ASN A 3 -6.77 -84.39 16.95
C ASN A 3 -6.42 -84.31 15.46
N ARG A 4 -5.79 -83.23 15.09
CA ARG A 4 -4.53 -83.25 14.32
C ARG A 4 -3.72 -81.98 14.55
N GLN A 5 -2.61 -82.14 15.25
CA GLN A 5 -1.44 -81.24 15.25
C GLN A 5 -0.80 -81.23 13.86
N ALA A 6 -0.49 -80.05 13.38
CA ALA A 6 0.45 -79.90 12.26
C ALA A 6 1.43 -78.78 12.62
N ALA A 7 2.68 -79.15 12.65
CA ALA A 7 3.85 -78.34 12.92
C ALA A 7 3.95 -77.11 12.04
N ARG A 8 4.25 -75.96 12.59
CA ARG A 8 4.67 -74.76 11.88
C ARG A 8 6.17 -74.53 12.12
N ALA A 9 6.90 -74.73 11.05
CA ALA A 9 8.29 -74.35 10.91
C ALA A 9 8.41 -72.81 11.05
N GLY A 10 9.35 -72.40 11.89
CA GLY A 10 9.73 -71.00 12.08
C GLY A 10 10.30 -70.35 10.81
N LYS A 11 9.76 -69.23 10.44
CA LYS A 11 10.42 -68.28 9.60
C LYS A 11 10.93 -67.15 10.46
N GLN A 12 12.24 -67.10 10.63
CA GLN A 12 12.93 -65.92 11.17
C GLN A 12 12.66 -64.69 10.29
N PRO A 13 12.36 -63.50 10.82
CA PRO A 13 12.37 -62.29 10.07
C PRO A 13 13.81 -61.87 9.80
N ALA A 14 14.14 -61.65 8.57
CA ALA A 14 15.42 -61.08 8.15
C ALA A 14 15.56 -59.65 8.73
N SER A 15 16.46 -59.54 9.70
CA SER A 15 16.99 -58.26 10.19
C SER A 15 17.98 -57.73 9.15
N GLY A 16 17.77 -56.51 8.69
CA GLY A 16 18.79 -55.89 7.88
C GLY A 16 18.32 -54.59 7.22
N GLU A 17 17.62 -53.75 7.94
CA GLU A 17 17.50 -52.34 7.52
C GLU A 17 18.81 -51.65 7.96
N LYS A 18 19.76 -51.58 7.01
CA LYS A 18 20.96 -50.78 7.15
C LYS A 18 20.55 -49.33 7.18
N THR A 19 20.34 -48.75 8.34
CA THR A 19 20.32 -47.31 8.57
C THR A 19 21.66 -46.77 8.06
N ARG A 20 21.60 -46.08 6.90
CA ARG A 20 22.72 -45.29 6.41
C ARG A 20 23.12 -44.31 7.51
N PRO A 21 24.41 -44.19 7.86
CA PRO A 21 24.82 -43.18 8.81
C PRO A 21 24.43 -41.81 8.27
N VAL A 22 23.52 -41.15 8.96
CA VAL A 22 23.20 -39.75 8.70
C VAL A 22 24.50 -38.98 8.92
N ASN A 23 25.02 -38.39 7.86
CA ASN A 23 26.27 -37.65 7.90
C ASN A 23 26.04 -36.44 8.82
N GLN A 24 26.43 -36.56 10.08
CA GLN A 24 26.25 -35.57 11.16
C GLN A 24 26.80 -34.20 10.74
N ASP A 25 27.91 -34.19 9.99
CA ASP A 25 28.51 -32.97 9.46
C ASP A 25 27.62 -32.23 8.44
N SER A 26 26.86 -32.95 7.61
CA SER A 26 25.94 -32.32 6.69
C SER A 26 24.70 -31.76 7.40
N ALA A 27 24.22 -32.44 8.44
CA ALA A 27 23.12 -31.97 9.27
C ALA A 27 23.52 -30.74 10.09
N MET A 28 24.71 -30.70 10.64
CA MET A 28 25.23 -29.52 11.35
C MET A 28 25.42 -28.33 10.42
N LYS A 29 25.96 -28.51 9.22
CA LYS A 29 26.10 -27.42 8.24
C LYS A 29 24.73 -26.87 7.78
N SER A 30 23.75 -27.74 7.58
CA SER A 30 22.40 -27.29 7.22
C SER A 30 21.70 -26.56 8.36
N ALA A 31 21.90 -26.99 9.62
CA ALA A 31 21.37 -26.30 10.80
C ALA A 31 22.04 -24.94 10.98
N GLN A 32 23.37 -24.85 10.80
CA GLN A 32 24.10 -23.58 10.86
C GLN A 32 23.63 -22.61 9.78
N ALA A 33 23.48 -23.04 8.54
CA ALA A 33 22.97 -22.22 7.46
C ALA A 33 21.54 -21.74 7.71
N ALA A 34 20.69 -22.56 8.33
CA ALA A 34 19.33 -22.17 8.72
C ALA A 34 19.35 -21.11 9.85
N LEU A 35 20.23 -21.27 10.84
CA LEU A 35 20.43 -20.28 11.91
C LEU A 35 20.93 -18.94 11.35
N ASP A 36 21.91 -18.96 10.46
CA ASP A 36 22.44 -17.76 9.82
C ASP A 36 21.37 -17.05 8.99
N ALA A 37 20.54 -17.79 8.27
CA ALA A 37 19.42 -17.24 7.51
C ALA A 37 18.36 -16.60 8.42
N VAL A 38 18.06 -17.22 9.57
CA VAL A 38 17.13 -16.64 10.57
C VAL A 38 17.75 -15.39 11.20
N ALA A 39 19.02 -15.44 11.61
CA ALA A 39 19.73 -14.31 12.18
C ALA A 39 19.77 -13.11 11.21
N LYS A 40 20.04 -13.36 9.94
CA LYS A 40 19.99 -12.33 8.90
C LYS A 40 18.60 -11.69 8.77
N LYS A 41 17.55 -12.50 8.71
CA LYS A 41 16.16 -11.99 8.66
C LYS A 41 15.77 -11.18 9.90
N VAL A 42 16.23 -11.59 11.06
CA VAL A 42 15.99 -10.85 12.31
C VAL A 42 16.73 -9.52 12.29
N ALA A 43 18.00 -9.50 11.86
CA ALA A 43 18.78 -8.28 11.73
C ALA A 43 18.16 -7.30 10.72
N GLU A 44 17.71 -7.79 9.57
CA GLU A 44 16.99 -6.98 8.58
C GLU A 44 15.70 -6.37 9.14
N ARG A 45 14.93 -7.15 9.93
CA ARG A 45 13.71 -6.64 10.58
C ARG A 45 14.01 -5.57 11.63
N ILE A 46 15.06 -5.76 12.43
CA ILE A 46 15.48 -4.77 13.44
C ILE A 46 15.92 -3.48 12.74
N ALA A 47 16.73 -3.59 11.69
CA ALA A 47 17.18 -2.43 10.93
C ALA A 47 16.00 -1.67 10.27
N ALA A 48 15.05 -2.40 9.67
CA ALA A 48 13.84 -1.80 9.10
C ALA A 48 12.98 -1.09 10.16
N ALA A 49 12.80 -1.72 11.34
CA ALA A 49 12.05 -1.11 12.44
C ALA A 49 12.75 0.14 13.02
N ALA A 50 14.08 0.16 13.08
CA ALA A 50 14.83 1.34 13.49
C ALA A 50 14.66 2.47 12.47
N MET A 51 14.83 2.18 11.19
CA MET A 51 14.64 3.15 10.11
C MET A 51 13.21 3.71 10.09
N GLU A 52 12.20 2.88 10.31
CA GLU A 52 10.80 3.31 10.39
C GLU A 52 10.56 4.26 11.56
N ARG A 53 11.21 4.02 12.72
CA ARG A 53 11.13 4.93 13.87
C ARG A 53 11.79 6.27 13.60
N ASP A 54 12.95 6.27 12.98
CA ASP A 54 13.67 7.49 12.64
C ASP A 54 12.89 8.35 11.63
N LEU A 55 12.34 7.73 10.58
CA LEU A 55 11.49 8.41 9.62
C LEU A 55 10.21 8.96 10.28
N THR A 56 9.58 8.18 11.16
CA THR A 56 8.39 8.64 11.89
C THR A 56 8.72 9.85 12.78
N SER A 57 9.88 9.84 13.46
CA SER A 57 10.32 10.96 14.29
C SER A 57 10.57 12.21 13.44
N ASN A 58 11.23 12.07 12.30
CA ASN A 58 11.48 13.17 11.37
C ASN A 58 10.18 13.75 10.82
N LEU A 59 9.24 12.89 10.43
CA LEU A 59 7.93 13.31 9.93
C LEU A 59 7.13 14.06 11.02
N MET A 60 7.16 13.60 12.27
CA MET A 60 6.50 14.30 13.39
C MET A 60 7.11 15.68 13.63
N MET A 61 8.44 15.81 13.59
CA MET A 61 9.12 17.10 13.68
C MET A 61 8.75 18.02 12.51
N GLU A 62 8.63 17.48 11.31
CA GLU A 62 8.21 18.23 10.13
C GLU A 62 6.77 18.75 10.24
N ILE A 63 5.85 17.93 10.77
CA ILE A 63 4.47 18.32 11.03
C ILE A 63 4.41 19.45 12.07
N ASP A 64 5.15 19.32 13.16
CA ASP A 64 5.23 20.35 14.20
C ASP A 64 5.78 21.67 13.64
N GLN A 65 6.83 21.61 12.81
CA GLN A 65 7.38 22.80 12.13
C GLN A 65 6.38 23.44 11.16
N THR A 66 5.59 22.64 10.46
CA THR A 66 4.58 23.13 9.52
C THR A 66 3.50 23.93 10.25
N ALA A 67 3.14 23.53 11.47
CA ALA A 67 2.16 24.22 12.29
C ALA A 67 2.69 25.51 12.95
N ILE A 68 4.02 25.71 13.00
CA ILE A 68 4.63 26.91 13.59
C ILE A 68 4.28 28.15 12.75
N GLY A 69 3.75 29.18 13.43
CA GLY A 69 3.36 30.45 12.80
C GLY A 69 1.95 30.45 12.20
N SER A 70 1.27 29.32 12.14
CA SER A 70 -0.14 29.27 11.77
C SER A 70 -1.07 29.49 12.98
N SER A 71 -2.35 29.72 12.71
CA SER A 71 -3.40 29.80 13.77
C SER A 71 -3.58 28.47 14.52
N HIS A 72 -2.96 27.40 14.03
CA HIS A 72 -3.03 26.05 14.56
C HIS A 72 -1.78 25.61 15.32
N SER A 73 -0.81 26.51 15.50
CA SER A 73 0.43 26.24 16.23
C SER A 73 0.17 25.67 17.62
N GLY A 74 0.86 24.58 17.96
CA GLY A 74 0.73 23.88 19.24
C GLY A 74 -0.61 23.15 19.45
N LYS A 75 -1.47 23.07 18.43
CA LYS A 75 -2.77 22.38 18.53
C LYS A 75 -2.79 21.03 17.82
N ILE A 76 -1.76 20.70 17.07
CA ILE A 76 -1.64 19.44 16.32
C ILE A 76 -0.83 18.45 17.13
N CYS A 77 -1.33 17.25 17.27
CA CYS A 77 -0.64 16.11 17.89
C CYS A 77 -0.58 14.99 16.87
N ALA A 78 0.55 14.86 16.20
CA ALA A 78 0.78 13.78 15.25
C ALA A 78 1.07 12.47 16.00
N LYS A 79 0.50 11.37 15.53
CA LYS A 79 0.72 10.02 16.05
C LYS A 79 0.81 9.02 14.91
N ARG A 80 1.76 8.10 15.02
CA ARG A 80 1.85 6.93 14.14
C ARG A 80 1.96 5.69 15.00
N ASP A 81 1.00 4.81 14.89
CA ASP A 81 1.06 3.51 15.53
C ASP A 81 1.89 2.57 14.66
N LEU A 82 3.03 2.11 15.20
CA LEU A 82 3.93 1.20 14.50
C LEU A 82 3.54 -0.28 14.69
N GLY A 83 2.68 -0.55 15.68
CA GLY A 83 2.16 -1.88 15.93
C GLY A 83 1.16 -2.31 14.85
N VAL A 84 1.20 -3.58 14.46
CA VAL A 84 0.20 -4.24 13.62
C VAL A 84 -0.07 -5.61 14.19
N ASP A 85 -1.30 -5.87 14.56
CA ASP A 85 -1.73 -7.14 15.12
C ASP A 85 -2.28 -8.09 14.04
N ALA A 86 -2.35 -9.38 14.37
CA ALA A 86 -2.93 -10.37 13.46
C ALA A 86 -4.42 -10.10 13.14
N SER A 87 -5.13 -9.37 14.00
CA SER A 87 -6.50 -8.91 13.77
C SER A 87 -6.57 -7.85 12.67
N ASP A 88 -5.61 -6.93 12.64
CA ASP A 88 -5.55 -5.85 11.64
C ASP A 88 -5.28 -6.43 10.25
N ILE A 89 -4.39 -7.42 10.17
CA ILE A 89 -4.10 -8.12 8.93
C ILE A 89 -5.38 -8.78 8.37
N LYS A 90 -6.10 -9.53 9.21
CA LYS A 90 -7.34 -10.21 8.81
C LYS A 90 -8.43 -9.20 8.40
N LEU A 91 -8.55 -8.10 9.14
CA LEU A 91 -9.51 -7.04 8.83
C LEU A 91 -9.19 -6.39 7.48
N TYR A 92 -7.92 -6.06 7.26
CA TYR A 92 -7.45 -5.50 5.99
C TYR A 92 -7.74 -6.47 4.82
N GLU A 93 -7.36 -7.73 4.94
CA GLU A 93 -7.57 -8.74 3.90
C GLU A 93 -9.05 -8.86 3.53
N ARG A 94 -9.92 -8.96 4.55
CA ARG A 94 -11.38 -9.03 4.35
C ARG A 94 -11.94 -7.80 3.64
N GLN A 95 -11.53 -6.60 4.05
CA GLN A 95 -12.00 -5.35 3.42
C GLN A 95 -11.45 -5.20 2.00
N MET A 96 -10.21 -5.66 1.79
CA MET A 96 -9.54 -5.58 0.51
C MET A 96 -10.13 -6.51 -0.54
N GLU A 97 -10.69 -7.67 -0.15
CA GLU A 97 -11.39 -8.58 -1.08
C GLU A 97 -12.46 -7.85 -1.89
N ASP A 98 -13.23 -6.97 -1.25
CA ASP A 98 -14.33 -6.23 -1.89
C ASP A 98 -13.82 -5.20 -2.92
N VAL A 99 -12.65 -4.61 -2.71
CA VAL A 99 -12.17 -3.46 -3.49
C VAL A 99 -11.02 -3.77 -4.44
N LYS A 100 -10.34 -4.90 -4.28
CA LYS A 100 -9.17 -5.30 -5.06
C LYS A 100 -9.39 -5.34 -6.57
N ALA A 101 -10.57 -5.80 -7.00
CA ALA A 101 -10.91 -5.84 -8.42
C ALA A 101 -11.02 -4.43 -9.02
N TYR A 102 -11.56 -3.48 -8.24
CA TYR A 102 -11.68 -2.08 -8.65
C TYR A 102 -10.31 -1.40 -8.72
N SER A 103 -9.45 -1.62 -7.72
CA SER A 103 -8.07 -1.11 -7.73
C SER A 103 -7.31 -1.57 -8.97
N LYS A 104 -7.30 -2.87 -9.26
CA LYS A 104 -6.65 -3.43 -10.45
C LYS A 104 -7.21 -2.87 -11.76
N ARG A 105 -8.51 -2.61 -11.81
CA ARG A 105 -9.14 -2.00 -13.00
C ARG A 105 -8.69 -0.56 -13.19
N LEU A 106 -8.57 0.21 -12.09
CA LEU A 106 -8.04 1.58 -12.12
C LEU A 106 -6.58 1.60 -12.52
N GLN A 107 -5.74 0.73 -11.95
CA GLN A 107 -4.33 0.58 -12.31
C GLN A 107 -4.16 0.34 -13.82
N ARG A 108 -4.90 -0.61 -14.39
CA ARG A 108 -4.85 -0.90 -15.84
C ARG A 108 -5.24 0.31 -16.68
N ARG A 109 -6.35 0.96 -16.35
CA ARG A 109 -6.82 2.15 -17.09
C ARG A 109 -5.81 3.30 -17.02
N MET A 110 -5.20 3.50 -15.84
CA MET A 110 -4.19 4.53 -15.69
C MET A 110 -2.92 4.19 -16.47
N SER A 111 -2.43 2.94 -16.38
CA SER A 111 -1.29 2.47 -17.16
C SER A 111 -1.51 2.61 -18.67
N ASP A 112 -2.70 2.26 -19.16
CA ASP A 112 -3.04 2.41 -20.58
C ASP A 112 -3.05 3.89 -20.98
N ALA A 113 -3.66 4.76 -20.18
CA ALA A 113 -3.71 6.21 -20.45
C ALA A 113 -2.31 6.84 -20.43
N LEU A 114 -1.44 6.42 -19.50
CA LEU A 114 -0.08 6.91 -19.40
C LEU A 114 0.80 6.41 -20.57
N ARG A 115 0.62 5.15 -20.97
CA ARG A 115 1.28 4.62 -22.16
C ARG A 115 0.87 5.40 -23.42
N ASP A 116 -0.42 5.70 -23.58
CA ASP A 116 -0.90 6.52 -24.69
C ASP A 116 -0.29 7.93 -24.69
N LEU A 117 0.02 8.48 -23.51
CA LEU A 117 0.74 9.76 -23.37
C LEU A 117 2.20 9.63 -23.79
N GLN A 118 2.89 8.57 -23.36
CA GLN A 118 4.29 8.32 -23.70
C GLN A 118 4.50 8.02 -25.18
N GLU A 119 3.64 7.20 -25.78
CA GLU A 119 3.76 6.86 -27.19
C GLU A 119 3.33 8.01 -28.08
N GLY A 120 2.51 8.92 -27.57
CA GLY A 120 1.84 9.91 -28.38
C GLY A 120 0.84 9.26 -29.31
N GLY A 121 0.34 10.02 -30.27
CA GLY A 121 -0.60 9.43 -31.23
C GLY A 121 -1.33 10.45 -32.07
N VAL A 122 -2.13 9.95 -32.99
CA VAL A 122 -2.99 10.78 -33.81
C VAL A 122 -4.45 10.42 -33.53
N ALA A 123 -5.18 11.33 -32.89
CA ALA A 123 -6.61 11.19 -32.70
C ALA A 123 -7.34 11.68 -33.96
N HIS A 124 -7.82 10.75 -34.75
CA HIS A 124 -8.53 11.00 -36.01
C HIS A 124 -10.02 11.40 -35.81
N HIS A 125 -10.64 11.86 -36.87
CA HIS A 125 -12.10 12.11 -36.92
C HIS A 125 -12.59 13.13 -35.89
N LYS A 126 -11.87 14.27 -35.78
CA LYS A 126 -12.26 15.39 -34.91
C LYS A 126 -12.88 16.52 -35.74
N GLN A 127 -13.77 17.29 -35.12
CA GLN A 127 -14.33 18.52 -35.75
C GLN A 127 -13.30 19.66 -35.75
N PHE A 128 -12.36 19.63 -34.78
CA PHE A 128 -11.25 20.58 -34.66
C PHE A 128 -9.93 19.84 -34.35
N GLY A 129 -8.82 20.33 -34.89
CA GLY A 129 -7.55 19.70 -34.68
C GLY A 129 -6.40 20.49 -35.28
N ASN A 130 -5.17 20.09 -34.94
CA ASN A 130 -3.91 20.70 -35.42
C ASN A 130 -3.45 20.16 -36.79
N ARG A 131 -4.17 19.19 -37.35
CA ARG A 131 -3.88 18.58 -38.64
C ARG A 131 -5.19 18.34 -39.41
N ILE A 132 -5.19 18.67 -40.71
CA ILE A 132 -6.31 18.36 -41.63
C ILE A 132 -5.99 17.03 -42.33
N GLU A 133 -6.98 16.13 -42.34
CA GLU A 133 -6.93 14.87 -43.08
C GLU A 133 -7.76 14.98 -44.34
N ALA A 134 -7.14 15.41 -45.43
CA ALA A 134 -7.79 15.66 -46.71
C ALA A 134 -8.62 14.46 -47.23
N ARG A 135 -8.19 13.23 -46.93
CA ARG A 135 -8.91 12.00 -47.28
C ARG A 135 -10.31 11.88 -46.68
N TYR A 136 -10.61 12.67 -45.63
CA TYR A 136 -11.95 12.69 -44.99
C TYR A 136 -12.71 13.99 -45.22
N ALA A 137 -12.20 14.90 -46.02
CA ALA A 137 -12.83 16.20 -46.33
C ALA A 137 -14.22 16.07 -46.98
N TYR A 138 -14.50 14.93 -47.63
CA TYR A 138 -15.78 14.65 -48.27
C TYR A 138 -16.88 14.23 -47.26
N ARG A 139 -16.57 13.99 -46.01
CA ARG A 139 -17.52 13.51 -45.03
C ARG A 139 -18.49 14.63 -44.61
N PRO A 140 -19.78 14.32 -44.57
CA PRO A 140 -20.81 15.32 -44.21
C PRO A 140 -20.78 15.67 -42.70
N ASP A 141 -20.16 14.85 -41.86
CA ASP A 141 -20.02 15.06 -40.40
C ASP A 141 -18.95 16.08 -40.01
N GLN A 142 -18.24 16.65 -41.00
CA GLN A 142 -17.17 17.65 -40.83
C GLN A 142 -16.04 17.21 -39.88
N LYS A 143 -15.86 15.91 -39.68
CA LYS A 143 -14.82 15.33 -38.79
C LYS A 143 -13.57 14.95 -39.57
N PHE A 144 -12.98 15.91 -40.24
CA PHE A 144 -11.78 15.74 -41.07
C PHE A 144 -10.50 16.29 -40.42
N TYR A 145 -10.56 16.68 -39.16
CA TYR A 145 -9.38 17.05 -38.40
C TYR A 145 -8.81 15.89 -37.60
N ALA A 146 -7.51 15.96 -37.37
CA ALA A 146 -6.80 15.10 -36.44
C ALA A 146 -5.97 15.92 -35.45
N ASN A 147 -5.84 15.43 -34.26
CA ASN A 147 -4.94 15.98 -33.25
C ASN A 147 -3.74 15.05 -33.09
N LYS A 148 -2.57 15.50 -33.54
CA LYS A 148 -1.30 14.82 -33.26
C LYS A 148 -0.86 15.21 -31.86
N LYS A 149 -0.84 14.24 -30.94
CA LYS A 149 -0.21 14.36 -29.64
C LYS A 149 1.25 13.96 -29.77
N LEU A 150 2.15 14.79 -29.31
CA LEU A 150 3.57 14.44 -29.21
C LEU A 150 3.77 13.49 -28.01
N PRO A 151 4.74 12.59 -28.09
CA PRO A 151 5.17 11.82 -26.93
C PRO A 151 5.51 12.76 -25.77
N GLN A 152 5.06 12.42 -24.57
CA GLN A 152 5.34 13.15 -23.35
C GLN A 152 5.95 12.20 -22.34
N ASP A 153 6.83 12.71 -21.50
CA ASP A 153 7.36 11.94 -20.40
C ASP A 153 6.25 11.62 -19.40
N TRP A 154 6.44 10.54 -18.66
CA TRP A 154 5.54 10.16 -17.58
C TRP A 154 5.59 11.22 -16.49
N PRO A 155 4.48 11.91 -16.18
CA PRO A 155 4.49 12.88 -15.11
C PRO A 155 4.69 12.17 -13.78
N SER A 156 5.63 12.63 -12.99
CA SER A 156 5.76 12.17 -11.61
C SER A 156 4.57 12.63 -10.78
N MET A 157 4.02 11.74 -9.96
CA MET A 157 2.79 12.01 -9.20
C MET A 157 2.99 11.65 -7.74
N ALA A 158 2.35 12.43 -6.84
CA ALA A 158 2.21 12.09 -5.43
C ALA A 158 0.76 12.30 -4.98
N ILE A 159 0.28 11.47 -4.06
CA ILE A 159 -1.10 11.50 -3.57
C ILE A 159 -1.11 11.64 -2.05
N SER A 160 -1.91 12.57 -1.53
CA SER A 160 -2.22 12.66 -0.10
C SER A 160 -3.70 12.38 0.13
N ILE A 161 -3.99 11.44 1.03
CA ILE A 161 -5.34 11.03 1.41
C ILE A 161 -5.56 11.43 2.87
N LEU A 162 -6.52 12.31 3.09
CA LEU A 162 -6.91 12.75 4.42
C LEU A 162 -8.30 12.25 4.75
N VAL A 163 -8.43 11.55 5.88
CA VAL A 163 -9.68 10.92 6.33
C VAL A 163 -10.19 11.59 7.60
N ASP A 164 -11.46 11.98 7.61
CA ASP A 164 -12.12 12.44 8.82
C ASP A 164 -12.41 11.24 9.75
N LEU A 165 -11.86 11.29 10.96
CA LEU A 165 -12.06 10.30 12.02
C LEU A 165 -12.92 10.84 13.18
N SER A 166 -13.78 11.82 12.93
CA SER A 166 -14.73 12.31 13.89
C SER A 166 -15.83 11.28 14.21
N THR A 167 -16.48 11.44 15.35
CA THR A 167 -17.52 10.50 15.81
C THR A 167 -18.70 10.41 14.84
N SER A 168 -18.96 11.45 14.03
CA SER A 168 -20.02 11.48 13.03
C SER A 168 -19.80 10.48 11.88
N MET A 169 -18.56 10.00 11.71
CA MET A 169 -18.20 8.99 10.72
C MET A 169 -18.54 7.55 11.13
N ARG A 170 -19.12 7.36 12.33
CA ARG A 170 -19.42 6.01 12.84
C ARG A 170 -20.30 5.19 11.89
N GLY A 171 -19.99 3.90 11.82
CA GLY A 171 -20.74 2.90 11.05
C GLY A 171 -20.31 2.81 9.59
N GLU A 172 -21.27 2.85 8.67
CA GLU A 172 -21.01 2.65 7.24
C GLU A 172 -20.13 3.71 6.60
N ARG A 173 -20.15 4.95 7.12
CA ARG A 173 -19.30 6.04 6.62
C ARG A 173 -17.83 5.72 6.81
N LEU A 174 -17.45 5.28 8.01
CA LEU A 174 -16.08 4.87 8.30
C LEU A 174 -15.67 3.66 7.44
N ASN A 175 -16.53 2.64 7.35
CA ASN A 175 -16.27 1.47 6.50
C ASN A 175 -16.01 1.87 5.04
N SER A 176 -16.82 2.77 4.52
CA SER A 176 -16.66 3.27 3.15
C SER A 176 -15.37 4.07 2.97
N ALA A 177 -15.04 4.93 3.95
CA ALA A 177 -13.80 5.70 3.94
C ALA A 177 -12.56 4.78 4.03
N MET A 178 -12.58 3.76 4.89
CA MET A 178 -11.52 2.76 4.99
C MET A 178 -11.33 2.01 3.65
N LYS A 179 -12.41 1.49 3.07
CA LYS A 179 -12.36 0.80 1.78
C LYS A 179 -11.84 1.72 0.66
N ALA A 180 -12.27 2.98 0.63
CA ALA A 180 -11.78 3.96 -0.34
C ALA A 180 -10.29 4.24 -0.16
N SER A 181 -9.83 4.43 1.08
CA SER A 181 -8.41 4.66 1.39
C SER A 181 -7.55 3.44 1.01
N MET A 182 -8.01 2.22 1.33
CA MET A 182 -7.33 0.97 0.95
C MET A 182 -7.26 0.81 -0.57
N LEU A 183 -8.36 1.11 -1.28
CA LEU A 183 -8.41 1.06 -2.74
C LEU A 183 -7.41 2.03 -3.37
N LEU A 184 -7.41 3.28 -2.92
CA LEU A 184 -6.52 4.32 -3.44
C LEU A 184 -5.07 4.04 -3.08
N TYR A 185 -4.80 3.51 -1.89
CA TYR A 185 -3.45 3.11 -1.48
C TYR A 185 -2.92 1.97 -2.36
N ASP A 186 -3.69 0.90 -2.55
CA ASP A 186 -3.32 -0.23 -3.43
C ASP A 186 -3.17 0.22 -4.88
N PHE A 187 -4.05 1.12 -5.34
CA PHE A 187 -3.96 1.73 -6.67
C PHE A 187 -2.64 2.49 -6.85
N ALA A 188 -2.31 3.38 -5.92
CA ALA A 188 -1.12 4.22 -5.99
C ALA A 188 0.17 3.38 -5.88
N THR A 189 0.24 2.50 -4.89
CA THR A 189 1.40 1.61 -4.69
C THR A 189 1.62 0.64 -5.85
N GLY A 190 0.55 0.20 -6.52
CA GLY A 190 0.64 -0.64 -7.71
C GLY A 190 1.14 0.06 -8.96
N LEU A 191 1.23 1.38 -8.95
CA LEU A 191 1.79 2.24 -10.00
C LEU A 191 3.07 2.95 -9.56
N ASP A 192 3.65 2.56 -8.42
CA ASP A 192 4.82 3.21 -7.80
C ASP A 192 4.65 4.72 -7.55
N ILE A 193 3.39 5.14 -7.29
CA ILE A 193 3.06 6.51 -6.94
C ILE A 193 3.20 6.68 -5.42
N PRO A 194 4.03 7.62 -4.92
CA PRO A 194 4.11 7.96 -3.51
C PRO A 194 2.76 8.36 -2.96
N VAL A 195 2.35 7.73 -1.85
CA VAL A 195 1.03 7.97 -1.24
C VAL A 195 1.14 8.15 0.26
N PHE A 196 0.60 9.25 0.75
CA PHE A 196 0.47 9.58 2.16
C PHE A 196 -0.98 9.40 2.60
N VAL A 197 -1.20 8.71 3.71
CA VAL A 197 -2.54 8.52 4.25
C VAL A 197 -2.54 8.92 5.73
N ALA A 198 -3.40 9.87 6.07
CA ALA A 198 -3.60 10.28 7.44
C ALA A 198 -5.08 10.43 7.77
N GLY A 199 -5.41 10.25 9.04
CA GLY A 199 -6.71 10.55 9.58
C GLY A 199 -6.62 11.67 10.61
N HIS A 200 -7.70 12.40 10.82
CA HIS A 200 -7.74 13.45 11.83
C HIS A 200 -9.03 13.44 12.62
N ASN A 201 -8.94 13.85 13.86
CA ASN A 201 -10.06 14.21 14.72
C ASN A 201 -9.63 15.29 15.70
N ALA A 202 -10.57 15.87 16.41
CA ALA A 202 -10.29 16.90 17.41
C ALA A 202 -10.91 16.54 18.76
N VAL A 203 -10.09 16.59 19.81
CA VAL A 203 -10.51 16.34 21.20
C VAL A 203 -9.97 17.45 22.08
N PHE A 204 -10.83 18.08 22.88
CA PHE A 204 -10.48 19.20 23.78
C PHE A 204 -9.70 20.33 23.10
N GLY A 205 -10.02 20.64 21.85
CA GLY A 205 -9.36 21.70 21.08
C GLY A 205 -8.03 21.34 20.46
N GLN A 206 -7.51 20.16 20.72
CA GLN A 206 -6.32 19.58 20.08
C GLN A 206 -6.72 18.70 18.90
N VAL A 207 -6.00 18.82 17.80
CA VAL A 207 -6.17 17.99 16.61
C VAL A 207 -5.23 16.79 16.71
N ASN A 208 -5.80 15.60 16.82
CA ASN A 208 -5.03 14.36 16.67
C ASN A 208 -4.90 14.07 15.18
N TYR A 209 -3.66 13.96 14.73
CA TYR A 209 -3.31 13.64 13.35
C TYR A 209 -2.69 12.24 13.30
N GLN A 210 -3.49 11.26 12.90
CA GLN A 210 -3.09 9.85 12.86
C GLN A 210 -2.48 9.52 11.49
N ILE A 211 -1.19 9.21 11.47
CA ILE A 211 -0.46 8.84 10.26
C ILE A 211 -0.57 7.32 10.08
N MET A 212 -1.11 6.87 8.95
CA MET A 212 -1.28 5.46 8.61
C MET A 212 -0.23 4.99 7.61
N ALA A 213 0.03 5.79 6.56
CA ALA A 213 1.05 5.52 5.57
C ALA A 213 1.80 6.80 5.22
N ASP A 214 3.09 6.66 4.93
CA ASP A 214 3.97 7.74 4.54
C ASP A 214 4.32 7.63 3.05
N PHE A 215 4.73 8.74 2.43
CA PHE A 215 5.25 8.77 1.06
C PHE A 215 6.44 7.82 0.88
N GLU A 216 7.28 7.72 1.91
CA GLU A 216 8.42 6.80 1.93
C GLU A 216 7.95 5.42 2.43
N LYS A 217 7.86 4.46 1.51
CA LYS A 217 7.46 3.09 1.83
C LYS A 217 8.63 2.33 2.48
N VAL A 218 8.69 2.33 3.80
CA VAL A 218 9.73 1.63 4.56
C VAL A 218 9.30 0.21 4.94
N SER A 219 8.02 0.00 5.17
CA SER A 219 7.49 -1.25 5.69
C SER A 219 6.18 -1.65 4.99
N GLU A 220 5.95 -2.96 4.88
CA GLU A 220 4.68 -3.49 4.38
C GLU A 220 3.51 -3.29 5.38
N ASN A 221 3.80 -2.80 6.59
CA ASN A 221 2.81 -2.62 7.65
C ASN A 221 1.85 -1.46 7.38
N ASP A 222 2.24 -0.49 6.56
CA ASP A 222 1.42 0.69 6.26
C ASP A 222 0.04 0.31 5.73
N LYS A 223 -0.04 -0.68 4.84
CA LYS A 223 -1.32 -1.16 4.31
C LYS A 223 -2.25 -1.70 5.40
N TYR A 224 -1.72 -2.36 6.42
CA TYR A 224 -2.53 -2.92 7.51
C TYR A 224 -2.99 -1.85 8.49
N ARG A 225 -2.22 -0.77 8.67
CA ARG A 225 -2.61 0.39 9.49
C ARG A 225 -3.85 1.10 8.95
N LEU A 226 -4.12 0.99 7.65
CA LEU A 226 -5.35 1.50 7.04
C LEU A 226 -6.63 0.84 7.60
N ALA A 227 -6.50 -0.37 8.16
CA ALA A 227 -7.61 -1.03 8.85
C ALA A 227 -7.83 -0.50 10.28
N HIS A 228 -6.91 0.30 10.81
CA HIS A 228 -6.87 0.73 12.20
C HIS A 228 -7.22 2.22 12.36
N MET A 229 -8.45 2.56 11.99
CA MET A 229 -8.96 3.93 12.06
C MET A 229 -9.82 4.13 13.32
N TYR A 230 -9.34 4.93 14.27
CA TYR A 230 -10.05 5.19 15.52
C TYR A 230 -10.87 6.48 15.46
N LEU A 231 -12.17 6.32 15.64
CA LEU A 231 -13.09 7.46 15.75
C LEU A 231 -13.03 8.10 17.14
N SER A 232 -12.89 9.41 17.20
CA SER A 232 -12.95 10.17 18.43
C SER A 232 -13.37 11.63 18.19
N GLY A 233 -14.01 12.23 19.17
CA GLY A 233 -14.27 13.66 19.22
C GLY A 233 -15.04 14.25 18.04
N CYS A 234 -14.67 15.47 17.69
CA CYS A 234 -15.21 16.26 16.59
C CYS A 234 -14.23 16.32 15.41
N ASN A 235 -14.59 17.02 14.35
CA ASN A 235 -13.66 17.35 13.28
C ASN A 235 -13.04 18.75 13.47
N ARG A 236 -11.87 18.97 12.89
CA ARG A 236 -11.20 20.26 12.77
C ARG A 236 -10.33 20.25 11.51
N ASP A 237 -11.00 20.38 10.39
CA ASP A 237 -10.45 20.10 9.07
C ASP A 237 -9.31 21.05 8.69
N GLY A 238 -9.44 22.34 9.03
CA GLY A 238 -8.49 23.37 8.60
C GLY A 238 -7.04 23.05 8.96
N ALA A 239 -6.78 22.65 10.21
CA ALA A 239 -5.43 22.29 10.65
C ALA A 239 -4.90 21.04 9.95
N ALA A 240 -5.74 20.03 9.77
CA ALA A 240 -5.36 18.79 9.13
C ALA A 240 -5.09 18.96 7.63
N ILE A 241 -5.90 19.77 6.95
CA ILE A 241 -5.69 20.14 5.53
C ILE A 241 -4.40 20.93 5.37
N GLU A 242 -4.12 21.91 6.26
CA GLU A 242 -2.90 22.70 6.22
C GLU A 242 -1.65 21.81 6.30
N VAL A 243 -1.62 20.85 7.24
CA VAL A 243 -0.51 19.91 7.36
C VAL A 243 -0.39 19.04 6.13
N SER A 244 -1.47 18.39 5.71
CA SER A 244 -1.45 17.46 4.55
C SER A 244 -1.05 18.17 3.26
N SER A 245 -1.56 19.38 3.02
CA SER A 245 -1.22 20.18 1.84
C SER A 245 0.22 20.66 1.87
N SER A 246 0.75 21.03 3.03
CA SER A 246 2.14 21.46 3.19
C SER A 246 3.12 20.32 2.97
N LEU A 247 2.83 19.13 3.51
CA LEU A 247 3.63 17.92 3.26
C LEU A 247 3.64 17.57 1.78
N LEU A 248 2.47 17.59 1.14
CA LEU A 248 2.34 17.32 -0.29
C LEU A 248 3.06 18.39 -1.14
N ALA A 249 2.97 19.67 -0.78
CA ALA A 249 3.59 20.76 -1.49
C ALA A 249 5.12 20.67 -1.54
N ARG A 250 5.74 20.10 -0.49
CA ARG A 250 7.20 19.90 -0.40
C ARG A 250 7.73 18.78 -1.28
N ARG A 251 6.86 17.91 -1.77
CA ARG A 251 7.25 16.83 -2.69
C ARG A 251 7.77 17.40 -4.01
N SER A 252 8.66 16.65 -4.66
CA SER A 252 9.29 17.05 -5.94
C SER A 252 8.47 16.66 -7.16
N GLU A 253 7.42 15.88 -7.00
CA GLU A 253 6.59 15.38 -8.09
C GLU A 253 5.85 16.51 -8.81
N ASP A 254 5.60 16.33 -10.12
CA ASP A 254 4.98 17.34 -11.00
C ASP A 254 3.48 17.51 -10.73
N VAL A 255 2.82 16.40 -10.39
CA VAL A 255 1.36 16.34 -10.13
C VAL A 255 1.12 15.93 -8.68
N LYS A 256 0.35 16.78 -7.98
CA LYS A 256 0.09 16.63 -6.54
C LYS A 256 -1.40 16.76 -6.24
#